data_c116cc67c28e33d0013ac1b552aae2a2
#
_entry.id   c116cc67c28e33d0013ac1b552aae2a2
#
_cell.length_a   1.000
_cell.length_b   1.000
_cell.length_c   1.000
_cell.angle_alpha   90.00
_cell.angle_beta   90.00
_cell.angle_gamma   90.00
#
_symmetry.space_group_name_H-M   'P 1'
#
loop_
_entity.id
_entity.type
_entity.pdbx_description
1 polymer ?
#
loop_
_entity_poly.entity_id
_entity_poly.type
_entity_poly.pdbx_seq_one_letter_code
_entity_poly.pdbx_strand_id
1 'polypeptide(L)'
;MMARAVHPIEKQSYEILRARADTSALPPWTRAVVERVIHASADLGYLDDLVCAEADLAAAAQALRDGAAVVADSAMTAAGITAREAVCRIDDRRAAALTRVLGITRAAAGIRVAGSEVGPGAVWVIGTAPTALADLLARGPAPALVIGLPVGFVGAVEAKQALRDSGLPAVTNKGEKGGAAVAAAALNALIYGDPLDDKEPPS
;
A
#
# COMPACT_ATOMS: atom_id res chain seq x y z
N MET A 1 0.56 -13.31 -17.49
CA MET A 1 1.45 -12.36 -16.79
C MET A 1 2.87 -12.82 -17.03
N MET A 2 3.77 -12.00 -17.58
CA MET A 2 5.18 -12.41 -17.76
C MET A 2 5.83 -12.48 -16.38
N ALA A 3 6.46 -13.60 -16.05
CA ALA A 3 7.28 -13.72 -14.85
C ALA A 3 8.38 -12.64 -14.89
N ARG A 4 8.42 -11.79 -13.86
CA ARG A 4 9.47 -10.78 -13.74
C ARG A 4 10.80 -11.48 -13.46
N ALA A 5 11.78 -11.29 -14.35
CA ALA A 5 13.15 -11.73 -14.05
C ALA A 5 13.68 -10.94 -12.83
N VAL A 6 13.95 -11.63 -11.74
CA VAL A 6 14.49 -11.01 -10.52
C VAL A 6 15.99 -10.77 -10.70
N HIS A 7 16.41 -9.53 -10.52
CA HIS A 7 17.83 -9.15 -10.65
C HIS A 7 18.69 -9.82 -9.55
N PRO A 8 19.93 -10.27 -9.83
CA PRO A 8 20.79 -10.92 -8.83
C PRO A 8 20.99 -10.08 -7.55
N ILE A 9 21.10 -8.77 -7.66
CA ILE A 9 21.20 -7.86 -6.49
C ILE A 9 19.94 -7.93 -5.63
N GLU A 10 18.77 -8.03 -6.24
CA GLU A 10 17.51 -8.16 -5.51
C GLU A 10 17.47 -9.51 -4.75
N LYS A 11 17.84 -10.62 -5.40
CA LYS A 11 17.97 -11.93 -4.74
C LYS A 11 18.92 -11.87 -3.54
N GLN A 12 20.10 -11.33 -3.73
CA GLN A 12 21.09 -11.15 -2.66
C GLN A 12 20.54 -10.32 -1.49
N SER A 13 19.78 -9.26 -1.79
CA SER A 13 19.15 -8.43 -0.76
C SER A 13 18.17 -9.22 0.11
N TYR A 14 17.33 -10.07 -0.50
CA TYR A 14 16.41 -10.92 0.24
C TYR A 14 17.11 -12.03 1.04
N GLU A 15 18.19 -12.60 0.52
CA GLU A 15 19.02 -13.57 1.25
C GLU A 15 19.61 -12.93 2.51
N ILE A 16 20.16 -11.70 2.40
CA ILE A 16 20.69 -10.93 3.54
C ILE A 16 19.58 -10.59 4.52
N LEU A 17 18.39 -10.18 4.04
CA LEU A 17 17.25 -9.88 4.87
C LEU A 17 16.86 -11.11 5.71
N ARG A 18 16.66 -12.27 5.06
CA ARG A 18 16.27 -13.52 5.72
C ARG A 18 17.33 -14.06 6.68
N ALA A 19 18.61 -13.73 6.47
CA ALA A 19 19.67 -14.02 7.43
C ALA A 19 19.64 -13.13 8.68
N ARG A 20 18.96 -11.97 8.62
CA ARG A 20 18.86 -11.00 9.71
C ARG A 20 17.51 -11.00 10.42
N ALA A 21 16.47 -11.47 9.75
CA ALA A 21 15.10 -11.49 10.25
C ALA A 21 14.45 -12.84 9.91
N ASP A 22 14.02 -13.59 10.92
CA ASP A 22 13.30 -14.84 10.68
C ASP A 22 11.85 -14.55 10.29
N THR A 23 11.58 -14.72 9.01
CA THR A 23 10.26 -14.55 8.40
C THR A 23 9.60 -15.89 8.06
N SER A 24 10.23 -17.02 8.40
CA SER A 24 9.81 -18.36 7.99
C SER A 24 8.45 -18.78 8.54
N ALA A 25 8.09 -18.28 9.73
CA ALA A 25 6.81 -18.55 10.37
C ALA A 25 5.64 -17.70 9.83
N LEU A 26 5.92 -16.66 9.02
CA LEU A 26 4.87 -15.81 8.46
C LEU A 26 4.13 -16.53 7.32
N PRO A 27 2.80 -16.38 7.24
CA PRO A 27 2.03 -16.85 6.10
C PRO A 27 2.52 -16.24 4.77
N PRO A 28 2.31 -16.89 3.62
CA PRO A 28 2.96 -16.53 2.35
C PRO A 28 2.79 -15.08 1.91
N TRP A 29 1.56 -14.54 1.91
CA TRP A 29 1.31 -13.16 1.50
C TRP A 29 1.82 -12.15 2.52
N THR A 30 1.63 -12.45 3.81
CA THR A 30 2.17 -11.63 4.91
C THR A 30 3.68 -11.54 4.80
N ARG A 31 4.35 -12.67 4.59
CA ARG A 31 5.80 -12.72 4.39
C ARG A 31 6.24 -11.88 3.20
N ALA A 32 5.60 -12.05 2.04
CA ALA A 32 5.93 -11.30 0.83
C ALA A 32 5.80 -9.78 1.06
N VAL A 33 4.74 -9.33 1.74
CA VAL A 33 4.51 -7.91 2.05
C VAL A 33 5.55 -7.39 3.05
N VAL A 34 5.78 -8.10 4.17
CA VAL A 34 6.75 -7.70 5.20
C VAL A 34 8.16 -7.60 4.62
N GLU A 35 8.61 -8.64 3.94
CA GLU A 35 9.95 -8.66 3.34
C GLU A 35 10.13 -7.58 2.28
N ARG A 36 9.12 -7.33 1.45
CA ARG A 36 9.18 -6.28 0.42
C ARG A 36 9.24 -4.88 1.03
N VAL A 37 8.50 -4.64 2.11
CA VAL A 37 8.53 -3.38 2.87
C VAL A 37 9.91 -3.19 3.53
N ILE A 38 10.47 -4.22 4.16
CA ILE A 38 11.81 -4.18 4.74
C ILE A 38 12.87 -3.95 3.64
N HIS A 39 12.78 -4.65 2.52
CA HIS A 39 13.68 -4.46 1.38
C HIS A 39 13.69 -3.01 0.88
N ALA A 40 12.51 -2.39 0.78
CA ALA A 40 12.38 -1.02 0.28
C ALA A 40 12.85 0.07 1.26
N SER A 41 12.90 -0.24 2.56
CA SER A 41 13.23 0.71 3.63
C SER A 41 14.56 0.43 4.34
N ALA A 42 15.10 -0.78 4.22
CA ALA A 42 16.17 -1.32 5.05
C ALA A 42 15.88 -1.28 6.57
N ASP A 43 14.60 -1.19 6.96
CA ASP A 43 14.15 -1.12 8.35
C ASP A 43 13.53 -2.45 8.79
N LEU A 44 14.30 -3.25 9.54
CA LEU A 44 13.85 -4.54 10.08
C LEU A 44 12.71 -4.39 11.10
N GLY A 45 12.52 -3.22 11.69
CA GLY A 45 11.44 -2.96 12.65
C GLY A 45 10.04 -3.08 12.05
N TYR A 46 9.89 -3.17 10.73
CA TYR A 46 8.61 -3.50 10.10
C TYR A 46 8.16 -4.94 10.33
N LEU A 47 9.06 -5.84 10.73
CA LEU A 47 8.69 -7.20 11.09
C LEU A 47 7.68 -7.24 12.25
N ASP A 48 7.87 -6.39 13.25
CA ASP A 48 7.02 -6.33 14.45
C ASP A 48 5.94 -5.21 14.37
N ASP A 49 6.14 -4.26 13.47
CA ASP A 49 5.33 -3.04 13.39
C ASP A 49 4.21 -3.14 12.34
N LEU A 50 4.40 -3.93 11.30
CA LEU A 50 3.41 -4.07 10.22
C LEU A 50 2.19 -4.87 10.70
N VAL A 51 1.01 -4.39 10.36
CA VAL A 51 -0.28 -5.02 10.70
C VAL A 51 -1.04 -5.31 9.41
N CYS A 52 -1.30 -6.58 9.15
CA CYS A 52 -2.11 -7.06 8.05
C CYS A 52 -2.66 -8.45 8.36
N ALA A 53 -3.70 -8.88 7.64
CA ALA A 53 -4.26 -10.22 7.75
C ALA A 53 -4.05 -11.00 6.45
N GLU A 54 -3.59 -12.24 6.55
CA GLU A 54 -3.30 -13.10 5.39
C GLU A 54 -4.49 -13.24 4.44
N ALA A 55 -5.70 -13.43 4.99
CA ALA A 55 -6.92 -13.58 4.20
C ALA A 55 -7.23 -12.31 3.38
N ASP A 56 -7.01 -11.12 3.97
CA ASP A 56 -7.23 -9.84 3.29
C ASP A 56 -6.22 -9.65 2.14
N LEU A 57 -4.97 -10.03 2.39
CA LEU A 57 -3.90 -9.95 1.38
C LEU A 57 -4.17 -10.90 0.21
N ALA A 58 -4.58 -12.14 0.49
CA ALA A 58 -4.95 -13.12 -0.54
C ALA A 58 -6.13 -12.63 -1.39
N ALA A 59 -7.18 -12.11 -0.74
CA ALA A 59 -8.35 -11.56 -1.43
C ALA A 59 -7.98 -10.34 -2.29
N ALA A 60 -7.13 -9.45 -1.77
CA ALA A 60 -6.66 -8.29 -2.51
C ALA A 60 -5.77 -8.67 -3.72
N ALA A 61 -4.89 -9.67 -3.55
CA ALA A 61 -4.09 -10.20 -4.65
C ALA A 61 -4.98 -10.78 -5.75
N GLN A 62 -6.07 -11.46 -5.40
CA GLN A 62 -7.05 -11.95 -6.37
C GLN A 62 -7.78 -10.79 -7.05
N ALA A 63 -8.29 -9.80 -6.29
CA ALA A 63 -8.94 -8.62 -6.86
C ALA A 63 -8.02 -7.87 -7.84
N LEU A 64 -6.72 -7.77 -7.53
CA LEU A 64 -5.72 -7.19 -8.43
C LEU A 64 -5.57 -8.02 -9.72
N ARG A 65 -5.57 -9.35 -9.64
CA ARG A 65 -5.57 -10.22 -10.85
C ARG A 65 -6.82 -10.02 -11.68
N ASP A 66 -7.97 -9.84 -11.05
CA ASP A 66 -9.27 -9.62 -11.70
C ASP A 66 -9.44 -8.18 -12.23
N GLY A 67 -8.41 -7.33 -12.09
CA GLY A 67 -8.40 -6.00 -12.68
C GLY A 67 -8.86 -4.88 -11.75
N ALA A 68 -8.91 -5.10 -10.44
CA ALA A 68 -9.24 -4.03 -9.49
C ALA A 68 -8.38 -2.79 -9.73
N ALA A 69 -9.02 -1.62 -9.71
CA ALA A 69 -8.32 -0.35 -9.85
C ALA A 69 -7.37 -0.12 -8.68
N VAL A 70 -6.21 0.49 -8.95
CA VAL A 70 -5.27 0.93 -7.94
C VAL A 70 -5.31 2.45 -7.86
N VAL A 71 -5.44 2.99 -6.66
CA VAL A 71 -5.49 4.44 -6.41
C VAL A 71 -4.33 4.84 -5.50
N ALA A 72 -3.60 5.87 -5.87
CA ALA A 72 -2.49 6.43 -5.07
C ALA A 72 -2.81 7.85 -4.60
N ASP A 73 -2.39 8.17 -3.36
CA ASP A 73 -2.59 9.48 -2.74
C ASP A 73 -1.70 10.60 -3.32
N SER A 74 -0.61 10.23 -3.94
CA SER A 74 0.37 11.17 -4.51
C SER A 74 1.07 10.61 -5.74
N ALA A 75 1.63 11.50 -6.55
CA ALA A 75 2.45 11.12 -7.70
C ALA A 75 3.69 10.30 -7.28
N MET A 76 4.25 10.57 -6.09
CA MET A 76 5.38 9.81 -5.55
C MET A 76 4.99 8.36 -5.23
N THR A 77 3.84 8.15 -4.60
CA THR A 77 3.31 6.80 -4.33
C THR A 77 2.99 6.07 -5.65
N ALA A 78 2.34 6.76 -6.60
CA ALA A 78 2.04 6.18 -7.92
C ALA A 78 3.30 5.77 -8.68
N ALA A 79 4.35 6.59 -8.67
CA ALA A 79 5.62 6.28 -9.32
C ALA A 79 6.35 5.05 -8.74
N GLY A 80 6.13 4.73 -7.47
CA GLY A 80 6.67 3.53 -6.83
C GLY A 80 5.93 2.24 -7.21
N ILE A 81 4.74 2.33 -7.79
CA ILE A 81 3.94 1.18 -8.23
C ILE A 81 4.38 0.81 -9.65
N THR A 82 5.14 -0.29 -9.77
CA THR A 82 5.85 -0.62 -11.02
C THR A 82 5.10 -1.59 -11.94
N ALA A 83 4.11 -2.31 -11.40
CA ALA A 83 3.44 -3.38 -12.13
C ALA A 83 2.20 -2.96 -12.91
N ARG A 84 1.61 -1.83 -12.57
CA ARG A 84 0.44 -1.27 -13.25
C ARG A 84 0.29 0.22 -13.00
N GLU A 85 -0.48 0.86 -13.85
CA GLU A 85 -0.83 2.26 -13.67
C GLU A 85 -1.76 2.44 -12.47
N ALA A 86 -1.45 3.44 -11.63
CA ALA A 86 -2.28 3.85 -10.52
C ALA A 86 -3.02 5.15 -10.83
N VAL A 87 -4.30 5.19 -10.49
CA VAL A 87 -5.11 6.41 -10.56
C VAL A 87 -4.64 7.38 -9.47
N CYS A 88 -4.02 8.48 -9.88
CA CYS A 88 -3.64 9.57 -8.97
C CYS A 88 -4.31 10.86 -9.43
N ARG A 89 -5.03 11.54 -8.54
CA ARG A 89 -5.80 12.76 -8.85
C ARG A 89 -5.33 13.98 -8.06
N ILE A 90 -4.11 13.93 -7.52
CA ILE A 90 -3.56 15.04 -6.72
C ILE A 90 -3.43 16.35 -7.52
N ASP A 91 -3.14 16.25 -8.82
CA ASP A 91 -2.98 17.38 -9.72
C ASP A 91 -4.22 17.70 -10.57
N ASP A 92 -5.34 16.97 -10.31
CA ASP A 92 -6.61 17.22 -11.00
C ASP A 92 -7.18 18.61 -10.65
N ARG A 93 -7.75 19.30 -11.64
CA ARG A 93 -8.39 20.60 -11.42
C ARG A 93 -9.56 20.53 -10.45
N ARG A 94 -10.29 19.41 -10.43
CA ARG A 94 -11.38 19.15 -9.48
C ARG A 94 -10.85 19.06 -8.06
N ALA A 95 -9.72 18.37 -7.84
CA ALA A 95 -9.07 18.30 -6.55
C ALA A 95 -8.61 19.69 -6.08
N ALA A 96 -8.03 20.49 -6.97
CA ALA A 96 -7.66 21.88 -6.67
C ALA A 96 -8.88 22.77 -6.31
N ALA A 97 -10.01 22.56 -6.95
CA ALA A 97 -11.26 23.24 -6.62
C ALA A 97 -11.79 22.83 -5.25
N LEU A 98 -11.85 21.51 -4.96
CA LEU A 98 -12.28 20.99 -3.66
C LEU A 98 -11.40 21.48 -2.51
N THR A 99 -10.08 21.54 -2.69
CA THR A 99 -9.15 22.08 -1.70
C THR A 99 -9.53 23.53 -1.32
N ARG A 100 -9.83 24.38 -2.31
CA ARG A 100 -10.21 25.77 -2.05
C ARG A 100 -11.57 25.92 -1.37
N VAL A 101 -12.54 25.13 -1.80
CA VAL A 101 -13.93 25.26 -1.29
C VAL A 101 -14.09 24.62 0.09
N LEU A 102 -13.42 23.51 0.36
CA LEU A 102 -13.61 22.72 1.57
C LEU A 102 -12.47 22.91 2.60
N GLY A 103 -11.39 23.61 2.27
CA GLY A 103 -10.25 23.78 3.16
C GLY A 103 -9.47 22.48 3.46
N ILE A 104 -9.62 21.46 2.62
CA ILE A 104 -8.93 20.17 2.79
C ILE A 104 -7.61 20.13 2.01
N THR A 105 -6.75 19.16 2.34
CA THR A 105 -5.47 18.99 1.62
C THR A 105 -5.70 18.52 0.18
N ARG A 106 -4.74 18.79 -0.70
CA ARG A 106 -4.79 18.32 -2.11
C ARG A 106 -4.86 16.80 -2.20
N ALA A 107 -4.15 16.07 -1.33
CA ALA A 107 -4.17 14.62 -1.30
C ALA A 107 -5.57 14.11 -0.91
N ALA A 108 -6.21 14.65 0.14
CA ALA A 108 -7.58 14.32 0.50
C ALA A 108 -8.58 14.63 -0.62
N ALA A 109 -8.44 15.80 -1.27
CA ALA A 109 -9.26 16.16 -2.41
C ALA A 109 -9.06 15.21 -3.60
N GLY A 110 -7.81 14.81 -3.87
CA GLY A 110 -7.47 13.83 -4.91
C GLY A 110 -8.11 12.47 -4.66
N ILE A 111 -8.12 12.00 -3.41
CA ILE A 111 -8.80 10.75 -3.01
C ILE A 111 -10.31 10.83 -3.27
N ARG A 112 -10.98 11.95 -2.97
CA ARG A 112 -12.41 12.12 -3.28
C ARG A 112 -12.70 12.05 -4.77
N VAL A 113 -11.88 12.73 -5.58
CA VAL A 113 -12.01 12.70 -7.04
C VAL A 113 -11.81 11.29 -7.56
N ALA A 114 -10.74 10.62 -7.14
CA ALA A 114 -10.48 9.24 -7.54
C ALA A 114 -11.62 8.29 -7.12
N GLY A 115 -12.13 8.44 -5.89
CA GLY A 115 -13.23 7.61 -5.38
C GLY A 115 -14.50 7.71 -6.20
N SER A 116 -14.81 8.91 -6.71
CA SER A 116 -15.96 9.10 -7.61
C SER A 116 -15.80 8.43 -8.98
N GLU A 117 -14.57 8.13 -9.38
CA GLU A 117 -14.25 7.50 -10.68
C GLU A 117 -14.16 5.99 -10.61
N VAL A 118 -13.50 5.46 -9.55
CA VAL A 118 -13.20 4.02 -9.48
C VAL A 118 -14.30 3.19 -8.82
N GLY A 119 -15.13 3.82 -7.97
CA GLY A 119 -16.17 3.10 -7.24
C GLY A 119 -15.62 2.09 -6.20
N PRO A 120 -16.46 1.13 -5.76
CA PRO A 120 -16.07 0.10 -4.79
C PRO A 120 -15.14 -0.95 -5.38
N GLY A 121 -14.41 -1.66 -4.52
CA GLY A 121 -13.51 -2.77 -4.90
C GLY A 121 -12.12 -2.34 -5.35
N ALA A 122 -11.76 -1.06 -5.25
CA ALA A 122 -10.40 -0.59 -5.56
C ALA A 122 -9.42 -0.91 -4.42
N VAL A 123 -8.13 -1.01 -4.78
CA VAL A 123 -7.01 -1.06 -3.82
C VAL A 123 -6.45 0.35 -3.66
N TRP A 124 -6.43 0.84 -2.43
CA TRP A 124 -5.99 2.19 -2.09
C TRP A 124 -4.60 2.17 -1.48
N VAL A 125 -3.69 2.98 -2.01
CA VAL A 125 -2.29 3.07 -1.58
C VAL A 125 -2.01 4.48 -1.09
N ILE A 126 -1.98 4.64 0.23
CA ILE A 126 -1.79 5.91 0.91
C ILE A 126 -0.42 5.90 1.59
N GLY A 127 0.55 6.57 0.98
CA GLY A 127 1.94 6.56 1.45
C GLY A 127 2.43 7.91 1.97
N THR A 128 1.79 9.02 1.62
CA THR A 128 2.32 10.34 1.94
C THR A 128 1.45 11.18 2.85
N ALA A 129 0.12 11.07 2.75
CA ALA A 129 -0.78 12.02 3.40
C ALA A 129 -1.72 11.36 4.41
N PRO A 130 -1.51 11.56 5.73
CA PRO A 130 -2.46 11.10 6.75
C PRO A 130 -3.88 11.60 6.53
N THR A 131 -4.02 12.83 6.03
CA THR A 131 -5.32 13.44 5.70
C THR A 131 -6.05 12.74 4.54
N ALA A 132 -5.31 12.15 3.60
CA ALA A 132 -5.88 11.35 2.53
C ALA A 132 -6.45 10.03 3.08
N LEU A 133 -5.73 9.40 4.01
CA LEU A 133 -6.21 8.20 4.70
C LEU A 133 -7.46 8.49 5.54
N ALA A 134 -7.43 9.55 6.34
CA ALA A 134 -8.58 9.96 7.15
C ALA A 134 -9.82 10.26 6.29
N ASP A 135 -9.65 10.92 5.14
CA ASP A 135 -10.76 11.24 4.24
C ASP A 135 -11.31 9.98 3.53
N LEU A 136 -10.43 9.05 3.14
CA LEU A 136 -10.83 7.75 2.59
C LEU A 136 -11.69 6.96 3.58
N LEU A 137 -11.26 6.87 4.84
CA LEU A 137 -11.99 6.16 5.90
C LEU A 137 -13.36 6.78 6.18
N ALA A 138 -13.46 8.10 6.13
CA ALA A 138 -14.70 8.81 6.42
C ALA A 138 -15.72 8.76 5.27
N ARG A 139 -15.28 8.67 4.01
CA ARG A 139 -16.11 8.97 2.84
C ARG A 139 -15.83 8.10 1.61
N GLY A 140 -14.79 7.30 1.63
CA GLY A 140 -14.39 6.49 0.48
C GLY A 140 -15.39 5.37 0.17
N PRO A 141 -15.39 4.87 -1.07
CA PRO A 141 -16.13 3.66 -1.41
C PRO A 141 -15.48 2.44 -0.72
N ALA A 142 -16.27 1.37 -0.54
CA ALA A 142 -15.78 0.12 0.04
C ALA A 142 -14.53 -0.40 -0.71
N PRO A 143 -13.38 -0.55 -0.05
CA PRO A 143 -12.14 -0.98 -0.69
C PRO A 143 -12.03 -2.50 -0.80
N ALA A 144 -11.26 -2.99 -1.78
CA ALA A 144 -10.74 -4.36 -1.71
C ALA A 144 -9.57 -4.45 -0.72
N LEU A 145 -8.75 -3.39 -0.60
CA LEU A 145 -7.68 -3.26 0.39
C LEU A 145 -7.30 -1.79 0.57
N VAL A 146 -6.94 -1.42 1.79
CA VAL A 146 -6.29 -0.14 2.08
C VAL A 146 -4.86 -0.37 2.55
N ILE A 147 -3.88 0.01 1.74
CA ILE A 147 -2.48 0.09 2.14
C ILE A 147 -2.27 1.49 2.71
N GLY A 148 -2.42 1.62 4.03
CA GLY A 148 -2.35 2.88 4.77
C GLY A 148 -1.04 2.98 5.56
N LEU A 149 0.01 3.46 4.90
CA LEU A 149 1.36 3.62 5.45
C LEU A 149 1.86 5.08 5.33
N PRO A 150 1.01 6.10 5.60
CA PRO A 150 1.48 7.47 5.53
C PRO A 150 2.54 7.75 6.59
N VAL A 151 3.57 8.52 6.21
CA VAL A 151 4.62 8.98 7.12
C VAL A 151 4.26 10.35 7.70
N GLY A 152 4.63 10.61 8.93
CA GLY A 152 4.55 11.96 9.49
C GLY A 152 4.36 12.03 11.01
N PHE A 153 4.64 13.21 11.55
CA PHE A 153 4.47 13.51 12.99
C PHE A 153 3.07 14.02 13.33
N VAL A 154 2.30 14.46 12.32
CA VAL A 154 0.96 15.04 12.52
C VAL A 154 -0.08 14.19 11.82
N GLY A 155 -0.94 13.55 12.60
CA GLY A 155 -2.08 12.77 12.12
C GLY A 155 -1.76 11.39 11.55
N ALA A 156 -0.49 10.99 11.40
CA ALA A 156 -0.15 9.70 10.81
C ALA A 156 -0.48 8.53 11.76
N VAL A 157 -0.17 8.69 13.04
CA VAL A 157 -0.48 7.67 14.05
C VAL A 157 -1.98 7.49 14.18
N GLU A 158 -2.71 8.60 14.28
CA GLU A 158 -4.17 8.63 14.46
C GLU A 158 -4.89 8.04 13.23
N ALA A 159 -4.49 8.42 12.02
CA ALA A 159 -5.09 7.90 10.80
C ALA A 159 -4.86 6.39 10.63
N LYS A 160 -3.66 5.91 10.96
CA LYS A 160 -3.33 4.47 10.93
C LYS A 160 -4.05 3.70 12.04
N GLN A 161 -4.21 4.30 13.23
CA GLN A 161 -5.03 3.70 14.28
C GLN A 161 -6.49 3.58 13.82
N ALA A 162 -7.06 4.66 13.27
CA ALA A 162 -8.41 4.64 12.72
C ALA A 162 -8.60 3.56 11.63
N LEU A 163 -7.58 3.33 10.79
CA LEU A 163 -7.60 2.25 9.81
C LEU A 163 -7.63 0.87 10.49
N ARG A 164 -6.83 0.64 11.53
CA ARG A 164 -6.85 -0.63 12.29
C ARG A 164 -8.19 -0.89 12.97
N ASP A 165 -8.83 0.16 13.45
CA ASP A 165 -10.11 0.09 14.17
C ASP A 165 -11.32 0.02 13.22
N SER A 166 -11.14 0.28 11.92
CA SER A 166 -12.22 0.35 10.94
C SER A 166 -12.80 -1.01 10.55
N GLY A 167 -12.06 -2.11 10.77
CA GLY A 167 -12.42 -3.45 10.30
C GLY A 167 -12.31 -3.63 8.78
N LEU A 168 -11.77 -2.66 8.04
CA LEU A 168 -11.51 -2.78 6.60
C LEU A 168 -10.29 -3.68 6.33
N PRO A 169 -10.28 -4.40 5.19
CA PRO A 169 -9.07 -5.07 4.72
C PRO A 169 -7.91 -4.08 4.63
N ALA A 170 -6.80 -4.34 5.35
CA ALA A 170 -5.75 -3.33 5.49
C ALA A 170 -4.33 -3.89 5.58
N VAL A 171 -3.38 -3.08 5.09
CA VAL A 171 -1.96 -3.12 5.45
C VAL A 171 -1.60 -1.77 6.06
N THR A 172 -1.13 -1.76 7.30
CA THR A 172 -0.73 -0.54 8.00
C THR A 172 0.37 -0.84 9.02
N ASN A 173 0.84 0.17 9.75
CA ASN A 173 1.78 -0.02 10.85
C ASN A 173 1.42 0.87 12.05
N LYS A 174 2.17 0.72 13.13
CA LYS A 174 2.09 1.59 14.31
C LYS A 174 3.08 2.75 14.15
N GLY A 175 2.90 3.84 14.90
CA GLY A 175 3.86 4.96 14.92
C GLY A 175 3.88 5.84 13.65
N GLU A 176 4.90 6.71 13.54
CA GLU A 176 5.00 7.76 12.53
C GLU A 176 5.66 7.31 11.22
N LYS A 177 6.44 6.23 11.24
CA LYS A 177 7.17 5.77 10.05
C LYS A 177 6.23 5.23 8.97
N GLY A 178 6.69 5.31 7.72
CA GLY A 178 5.94 4.95 6.53
C GLY A 178 6.57 5.61 5.30
N GLY A 179 5.75 5.89 4.32
CA GLY A 179 6.16 6.67 3.15
C GLY A 179 5.74 6.06 1.82
N ALA A 180 5.85 6.84 0.76
CA ALA A 180 5.46 6.45 -0.59
C ALA A 180 6.14 5.14 -1.06
N ALA A 181 7.45 5.01 -0.82
CA ALA A 181 8.21 3.81 -1.20
C ALA A 181 7.73 2.56 -0.46
N VAL A 182 7.46 2.69 0.84
CA VAL A 182 6.97 1.61 1.71
C VAL A 182 5.57 1.17 1.30
N ALA A 183 4.67 2.12 1.05
CA ALA A 183 3.30 1.83 0.62
C ALA A 183 3.26 1.17 -0.77
N ALA A 184 4.03 1.70 -1.71
CA ALA A 184 4.16 1.10 -3.04
C ALA A 184 4.79 -0.31 -2.99
N ALA A 185 5.77 -0.52 -2.10
CA ALA A 185 6.39 -1.82 -1.90
C ALA A 185 5.37 -2.87 -1.43
N ALA A 186 4.51 -2.53 -0.47
CA ALA A 186 3.46 -3.41 0.00
C ALA A 186 2.50 -3.84 -1.13
N LEU A 187 2.09 -2.91 -2.01
CA LEU A 187 1.29 -3.24 -3.19
C LEU A 187 2.06 -4.13 -4.17
N ASN A 188 3.30 -3.76 -4.49
CA ASN A 188 4.12 -4.52 -5.43
C ASN A 188 4.33 -5.97 -4.98
N ALA A 189 4.39 -6.24 -3.66
CA ALA A 189 4.44 -7.59 -3.12
C ALA A 189 3.22 -8.44 -3.51
N LEU A 190 2.02 -7.84 -3.47
CA LEU A 190 0.78 -8.54 -3.84
C LEU A 190 0.67 -8.84 -5.34
N ILE A 191 1.42 -8.10 -6.16
CA ILE A 191 1.41 -8.29 -7.61
C ILE A 191 2.50 -9.27 -8.06
N TYR A 192 3.69 -9.20 -7.45
CA TYR A 192 4.86 -10.00 -7.86
C TYR A 192 5.08 -11.27 -7.03
N GLY A 193 4.55 -11.34 -5.81
CA GLY A 193 4.80 -12.44 -4.88
C GLY A 193 6.22 -12.43 -4.27
N ASP A 194 6.66 -13.59 -3.81
CA ASP A 194 8.01 -13.80 -3.25
C ASP A 194 9.07 -13.81 -4.37
N PRO A 195 10.07 -12.91 -4.35
CA PRO A 195 11.10 -12.86 -5.39
C PRO A 195 12.09 -14.04 -5.37
N LEU A 196 12.10 -14.86 -4.33
CA LEU A 196 12.94 -16.07 -4.23
C LEU A 196 12.15 -17.35 -4.56
N ASP A 197 10.84 -17.26 -4.74
CA ASP A 197 10.04 -18.39 -5.17
C ASP A 197 9.98 -18.39 -6.70
N ASP A 198 10.60 -19.39 -7.34
CA ASP A 198 10.54 -19.57 -8.82
C ASP A 198 9.16 -20.07 -9.30
N LYS A 199 8.20 -20.21 -8.39
CA LYS A 199 6.81 -20.59 -8.68
C LYS A 199 5.95 -19.37 -8.90
N GLU A 200 4.94 -19.52 -9.79
CA GLU A 200 3.87 -18.52 -9.90
C GLU A 200 3.27 -18.22 -8.52
N PRO A 201 2.85 -16.96 -8.26
CA PRO A 201 2.20 -16.62 -7.01
C PRO A 201 1.03 -17.57 -6.75
N PRO A 202 0.79 -17.97 -5.50
CA PRO A 202 -0.27 -18.92 -5.16
C PRO A 202 -1.61 -18.41 -5.71
N SER A 203 -2.34 -19.32 -6.34
CA SER A 203 -3.67 -19.09 -6.93
C SER A 203 -4.70 -18.74 -5.87
#